data_ff39278b59ba3fd786de1ff8221027ec
#
_entry.id   ff39278b59ba3fd786de1ff8221027ec
#
_cell.length_a   1.000
_cell.length_b   1.000
_cell.length_c   1.000
_cell.angle_alpha   90.00
_cell.angle_beta   90.00
_cell.angle_gamma   90.00
#
_symmetry.space_group_name_H-M   'P 1'
#
loop_
_entity.id
_entity.type
_entity.pdbx_description
1 polymer ?
#
loop_
_entity_poly.entity_id
_entity_poly.type
_entity_poly.pdbx_seq_one_letter_code
_entity_poly.pdbx_strand_id
1 'polypeptide(L)'
;MSNGNTFTKLFGQSPFTALQKHMQAVLECARDEQPLIDALVAGDQEKVVELKDAIFEKEAEADRIKHELRASLPKSLFMPVDRRDLLEVLQLQDTIANTAQDIAGLLFERRMDIPGFLREPLTVLTARCIDTVEHSATVINELDELIAIGFRGREVERVDKMLEELNR
;
A
#
# COMPACT_ATOMS: atom_id res chain seq x y z
N MET A 1 21.44 19.71 15.42
CA MET A 1 21.27 18.87 16.63
C MET A 1 19.87 18.27 16.54
N SER A 2 19.82 16.97 16.46
CA SER A 2 18.71 16.16 15.97
C SER A 2 17.55 16.08 16.96
N ASN A 3 16.41 16.71 16.66
CA ASN A 3 15.15 16.58 17.40
C ASN A 3 14.46 15.20 17.21
N GLY A 4 14.89 14.40 16.24
CA GLY A 4 14.30 13.09 15.95
C GLY A 4 14.52 12.04 17.06
N ASN A 5 15.59 12.18 17.83
CA ASN A 5 15.95 11.19 18.85
C ASN A 5 15.13 11.33 20.16
N THR A 6 14.45 12.45 20.36
CA THR A 6 13.63 12.70 21.56
C THR A 6 12.21 12.13 21.41
N PHE A 7 11.66 12.13 20.20
CA PHE A 7 10.34 11.60 19.89
C PHE A 7 10.30 10.07 20.03
N THR A 8 11.30 9.37 19.45
CA THR A 8 11.41 7.91 19.52
C THR A 8 11.58 7.40 20.96
N LYS A 9 12.24 8.18 21.84
CA LYS A 9 12.42 7.84 23.26
C LYS A 9 11.15 8.03 24.10
N LEU A 10 10.25 8.90 23.69
CA LEU A 10 9.03 9.22 24.45
C LEU A 10 7.79 8.42 24.00
N PHE A 11 7.74 7.94 22.74
CA PHE A 11 6.54 7.39 22.13
C PHE A 11 6.72 6.02 21.44
N GLY A 12 7.89 5.38 21.55
CA GLY A 12 8.18 4.13 20.84
C GLY A 12 8.53 4.37 19.37
N GLN A 13 8.01 3.56 18.44
CA GLN A 13 8.29 3.70 17.00
C GLN A 13 7.64 4.98 16.44
N SER A 14 8.30 5.60 15.44
CA SER A 14 7.74 6.71 14.67
C SER A 14 6.40 6.28 14.03
N PRO A 15 5.34 7.12 14.07
CA PRO A 15 4.09 6.81 13.38
C PRO A 15 4.28 6.65 11.87
N PHE A 16 5.32 7.25 11.30
CA PHE A 16 5.67 7.11 9.88
C PHE A 16 6.27 5.75 9.57
N THR A 17 7.14 5.22 10.44
CA THR A 17 7.65 3.84 10.31
C THR A 17 6.52 2.82 10.34
N ALA A 18 5.48 3.05 11.16
CA ALA A 18 4.31 2.18 11.18
C ALA A 18 3.46 2.31 9.91
N LEU A 19 3.32 3.53 9.37
CA LEU A 19 2.65 3.80 8.09
C LEU A 19 3.40 3.15 6.91
N GLN A 20 4.73 3.21 6.90
CA GLN A 20 5.60 2.54 5.92
C GLN A 20 5.44 1.02 6.00
N LYS A 21 5.41 0.46 7.22
CA LYS A 21 5.17 -0.98 7.44
C LYS A 21 3.81 -1.41 6.91
N HIS A 22 2.77 -0.61 7.13
CA HIS A 22 1.45 -0.87 6.59
C HIS A 22 1.46 -0.83 5.06
N MET A 23 2.08 0.20 4.45
CA MET A 23 2.20 0.31 2.99
C MET A 23 2.94 -0.88 2.38
N GLN A 24 3.96 -1.41 3.06
CA GLN A 24 4.67 -2.60 2.60
C GLN A 24 3.75 -3.83 2.56
N ALA A 25 2.93 -4.05 3.60
CA ALA A 25 1.96 -5.15 3.63
C ALA A 25 0.90 -5.00 2.52
N VAL A 26 0.42 -3.77 2.29
CA VAL A 26 -0.49 -3.43 1.19
C VAL A 26 0.13 -3.74 -0.18
N LEU A 27 1.39 -3.36 -0.38
CA LEU A 27 2.12 -3.63 -1.62
C LEU A 27 2.28 -5.13 -1.88
N GLU A 28 2.59 -5.92 -0.84
CA GLU A 28 2.68 -7.38 -0.96
C GLU A 28 1.34 -8.02 -1.31
N CYS A 29 0.23 -7.47 -0.81
CA CYS A 29 -1.12 -7.87 -1.17
C CYS A 29 -1.40 -7.56 -2.66
N ALA A 30 -1.14 -6.33 -3.10
CA ALA A 30 -1.37 -5.87 -4.46
C ALA A 30 -0.54 -6.65 -5.51
N ARG A 31 0.69 -7.04 -5.17
CA ARG A 31 1.57 -7.80 -6.08
C ARG A 31 1.02 -9.17 -6.47
N ASP A 32 0.22 -9.80 -5.61
CA ASP A 32 -0.37 -11.10 -5.92
C ASP A 32 -1.52 -11.01 -6.94
N GLU A 33 -2.00 -9.81 -7.27
CA GLU A 33 -2.99 -9.59 -8.32
C GLU A 33 -2.47 -10.02 -9.71
N GLN A 34 -1.20 -9.76 -10.03
CA GLN A 34 -0.66 -10.15 -11.33
C GLN A 34 -0.68 -11.67 -11.55
N PRO A 35 -0.10 -12.49 -10.67
CA PRO A 35 -0.18 -13.95 -10.82
C PRO A 35 -1.63 -14.47 -10.74
N LEU A 36 -2.54 -13.80 -9.99
CA LEU A 36 -3.95 -14.17 -9.97
C LEU A 36 -4.62 -13.97 -11.35
N ILE A 37 -4.40 -12.82 -11.98
CA ILE A 37 -4.90 -12.53 -13.33
C ILE A 37 -4.26 -13.46 -14.36
N ASP A 38 -2.98 -13.75 -14.25
CA ASP A 38 -2.28 -14.68 -15.16
C ASP A 38 -2.86 -16.10 -15.05
N ALA A 39 -3.13 -16.58 -13.83
CA ALA A 39 -3.79 -17.88 -13.59
C ALA A 39 -5.21 -17.91 -14.16
N LEU A 40 -5.98 -16.81 -13.97
CA LEU A 40 -7.33 -16.68 -14.53
C LEU A 40 -7.30 -16.73 -16.07
N VAL A 41 -6.40 -15.99 -16.70
CA VAL A 41 -6.22 -15.97 -18.17
C VAL A 41 -5.81 -17.33 -18.70
N ALA A 42 -5.01 -18.08 -17.96
CA ALA A 42 -4.61 -19.45 -18.29
C ALA A 42 -5.73 -20.47 -18.06
N GLY A 43 -6.78 -20.14 -17.32
CA GLY A 43 -7.87 -21.06 -16.92
C GLY A 43 -7.47 -22.00 -15.78
N ASP A 44 -6.41 -21.68 -15.04
CA ASP A 44 -5.91 -22.48 -13.90
C ASP A 44 -6.68 -22.13 -12.62
N GLN A 45 -7.81 -22.82 -12.45
CA GLN A 45 -8.70 -22.59 -11.31
C GLN A 45 -8.10 -22.99 -9.95
N GLU A 46 -7.21 -23.98 -9.92
CA GLU A 46 -6.54 -24.39 -8.68
C GLU A 46 -5.61 -23.27 -8.21
N LYS A 47 -4.86 -22.69 -9.14
CA LYS A 47 -3.97 -21.55 -8.84
C LYS A 47 -4.73 -20.29 -8.48
N VAL A 48 -5.90 -20.04 -9.09
CA VAL A 48 -6.78 -18.92 -8.69
C VAL A 48 -7.23 -19.04 -7.23
N VAL A 49 -7.60 -20.26 -6.79
CA VAL A 49 -7.98 -20.49 -5.37
C VAL A 49 -6.80 -20.24 -4.45
N GLU A 50 -5.62 -20.80 -4.75
CA GLU A 50 -4.41 -20.63 -3.95
C GLU A 50 -4.04 -19.12 -3.78
N LEU A 51 -4.04 -18.38 -4.89
CA LEU A 51 -3.68 -16.96 -4.90
C LEU A 51 -4.73 -16.09 -4.21
N LYS A 52 -6.02 -16.39 -4.38
CA LYS A 52 -7.09 -15.75 -3.62
C LYS A 52 -6.87 -15.92 -2.11
N ASP A 53 -6.58 -17.13 -1.64
CA ASP A 53 -6.33 -17.39 -0.21
C ASP A 53 -5.10 -16.62 0.30
N ALA A 54 -4.03 -16.56 -0.50
CA ALA A 54 -2.83 -15.78 -0.17
C ALA A 54 -3.11 -14.27 -0.07
N ILE A 55 -3.92 -13.71 -0.99
CA ILE A 55 -4.33 -12.30 -0.96
C ILE A 55 -5.15 -12.01 0.30
N PHE A 56 -6.08 -12.90 0.67
CA PHE A 56 -6.89 -12.76 1.88
C PHE A 56 -6.05 -12.77 3.16
N GLU A 57 -5.03 -13.66 3.24
CA GLU A 57 -4.10 -13.69 4.37
C GLU A 57 -3.27 -12.40 4.47
N LYS A 58 -2.79 -11.86 3.34
CA LYS A 58 -2.00 -10.62 3.29
C LYS A 58 -2.85 -9.40 3.64
N GLU A 59 -4.10 -9.34 3.17
CA GLU A 59 -5.03 -8.28 3.55
C GLU A 59 -5.30 -8.30 5.05
N ALA A 60 -5.56 -9.48 5.64
CA ALA A 60 -5.78 -9.62 7.08
C ALA A 60 -4.55 -9.17 7.90
N GLU A 61 -3.34 -9.39 7.40
CA GLU A 61 -2.11 -8.86 8.04
C GLU A 61 -2.02 -7.33 7.90
N ALA A 62 -2.34 -6.75 6.74
CA ALA A 62 -2.39 -5.30 6.55
C ALA A 62 -3.44 -4.67 7.48
N ASP A 63 -4.64 -5.26 7.58
CA ASP A 63 -5.70 -4.81 8.49
C ASP A 63 -5.26 -4.86 9.96
N ARG A 64 -4.55 -5.90 10.39
CA ARG A 64 -3.97 -6.01 11.73
C ARG A 64 -2.99 -4.87 12.00
N ILE A 65 -2.07 -4.57 11.07
CA ILE A 65 -1.11 -3.47 11.19
C ILE A 65 -1.84 -2.12 11.27
N LYS A 66 -2.88 -1.91 10.45
CA LYS A 66 -3.75 -0.72 10.49
C LYS A 66 -4.36 -0.51 11.87
N HIS A 67 -4.93 -1.57 12.47
CA HIS A 67 -5.54 -1.50 13.79
C HIS A 67 -4.52 -1.17 14.88
N GLU A 68 -3.33 -1.78 14.85
CA GLU A 68 -2.24 -1.48 15.78
C GLU A 68 -1.79 -0.02 15.65
N LEU A 69 -1.62 0.47 14.42
CA LEU A 69 -1.25 1.88 14.18
C LEU A 69 -2.30 2.84 14.73
N ARG A 70 -3.59 2.62 14.42
CA ARG A 70 -4.69 3.46 14.94
C ARG A 70 -4.73 3.51 16.46
N ALA A 71 -4.48 2.38 17.12
CA ALA A 71 -4.47 2.27 18.58
C ALA A 71 -3.24 2.95 19.20
N SER A 72 -2.08 2.93 18.53
CA SER A 72 -0.82 3.49 19.02
C SER A 72 -0.64 4.98 18.75
N LEU A 73 -1.40 5.56 17.80
CA LEU A 73 -1.28 6.97 17.45
C LEU A 73 -1.60 7.89 18.64
N PRO A 74 -0.65 8.73 19.08
CA PRO A 74 -0.85 9.65 20.19
C PRO A 74 -2.02 10.60 19.92
N LYS A 75 -2.77 10.93 20.95
CA LYS A 75 -3.77 12.01 20.93
C LYS A 75 -3.13 13.39 21.14
N SER A 76 -1.82 13.48 21.10
CA SER A 76 -1.02 14.64 21.48
C SER A 76 -0.95 15.70 20.38
N LEU A 77 -0.99 16.96 20.78
CA LEU A 77 -0.81 18.16 19.94
C LEU A 77 0.63 18.38 19.43
N PHE A 78 1.58 17.50 19.80
CA PHE A 78 3.01 17.67 19.51
C PHE A 78 3.50 16.73 18.38
N MET A 79 2.62 16.30 17.48
CA MET A 79 3.03 15.53 16.30
C MET A 79 3.53 16.48 15.20
N PRO A 80 4.53 16.08 14.39
CA PRO A 80 5.06 16.90 13.29
C PRO A 80 4.07 17.08 12.14
N VAL A 81 3.04 16.23 12.06
CA VAL A 81 1.90 16.33 11.13
C VAL A 81 0.59 16.08 11.88
N ASP A 82 -0.51 16.54 11.30
CA ASP A 82 -1.83 16.34 11.90
C ASP A 82 -2.17 14.83 11.94
N ARG A 83 -2.70 14.38 13.08
CA ARG A 83 -3.16 12.99 13.24
C ARG A 83 -4.20 12.60 12.19
N ARG A 84 -5.02 13.56 11.75
CA ARG A 84 -6.05 13.34 10.72
C ARG A 84 -5.41 12.97 9.39
N ASP A 85 -4.36 13.68 8.98
CA ASP A 85 -3.67 13.44 7.72
C ASP A 85 -3.03 12.06 7.69
N LEU A 86 -2.41 11.62 8.81
CA LEU A 86 -1.88 10.26 8.93
C LEU A 86 -2.97 9.18 8.81
N LEU A 87 -4.12 9.42 9.44
CA LEU A 87 -5.25 8.48 9.37
C LEU A 87 -5.89 8.45 7.98
N GLU A 88 -5.88 9.57 7.26
CA GLU A 88 -6.36 9.65 5.88
C GLU A 88 -5.44 8.87 4.94
N VAL A 89 -4.13 9.07 5.02
CA VAL A 89 -3.16 8.29 4.24
C VAL A 89 -3.26 6.79 4.56
N LEU A 90 -3.36 6.44 5.84
CA LEU A 90 -3.57 5.05 6.26
C LEU A 90 -4.83 4.44 5.65
N GLN A 91 -5.94 5.20 5.61
CA GLN A 91 -7.18 4.73 5.02
C GLN A 91 -7.07 4.55 3.50
N LEU A 92 -6.36 5.44 2.81
CA LEU A 92 -6.11 5.30 1.37
C LEU A 92 -5.26 4.06 1.06
N GLN A 93 -4.21 3.81 1.84
CA GLN A 93 -3.40 2.59 1.73
C GLN A 93 -4.27 1.33 1.93
N ASP A 94 -5.08 1.31 2.98
CA ASP A 94 -5.98 0.21 3.31
C ASP A 94 -6.98 -0.10 2.19
N THR A 95 -7.48 0.94 1.50
CA THR A 95 -8.38 0.77 0.37
C THR A 95 -7.74 -0.04 -0.77
N ILE A 96 -6.43 0.03 -0.96
CA ILE A 96 -5.71 -0.75 -1.97
C ILE A 96 -5.79 -2.25 -1.63
N ALA A 97 -5.46 -2.63 -0.39
CA ALA A 97 -5.50 -4.03 0.05
C ALA A 97 -6.93 -4.60 0.02
N ASN A 98 -7.91 -3.83 0.50
CA ASN A 98 -9.32 -4.22 0.45
C ASN A 98 -9.80 -4.43 -1.00
N THR A 99 -9.36 -3.56 -1.94
CA THR A 99 -9.71 -3.70 -3.36
C THR A 99 -9.10 -4.97 -3.96
N ALA A 100 -7.85 -5.28 -3.63
CA ALA A 100 -7.22 -6.53 -4.05
C ALA A 100 -7.99 -7.76 -3.53
N GLN A 101 -8.39 -7.76 -2.27
CA GLN A 101 -9.22 -8.81 -1.69
C GLN A 101 -10.58 -8.93 -2.40
N ASP A 102 -11.24 -7.80 -2.69
CA ASP A 102 -12.54 -7.79 -3.38
C ASP A 102 -12.41 -8.35 -4.79
N ILE A 103 -11.37 -7.98 -5.54
CA ILE A 103 -11.09 -8.51 -6.88
C ILE A 103 -10.87 -10.03 -6.79
N ALA A 104 -10.00 -10.49 -5.92
CA ALA A 104 -9.70 -11.92 -5.76
C ALA A 104 -10.96 -12.74 -5.39
N GLY A 105 -11.78 -12.22 -4.46
CA GLY A 105 -13.06 -12.82 -4.09
C GLY A 105 -14.02 -12.92 -5.27
N LEU A 106 -14.17 -11.83 -6.03
CA LEU A 106 -15.08 -11.78 -7.19
C LEU A 106 -14.67 -12.77 -8.29
N LEU A 107 -13.36 -12.84 -8.60
CA LEU A 107 -12.83 -13.73 -9.63
C LEU A 107 -13.00 -15.20 -9.26
N PHE A 108 -12.86 -15.53 -7.97
CA PHE A 108 -13.10 -16.88 -7.44
C PHE A 108 -14.58 -17.28 -7.53
N GLU A 109 -15.50 -16.40 -7.06
CA GLU A 109 -16.92 -16.74 -6.99
C GLU A 109 -17.56 -16.95 -8.36
N ARG A 110 -17.14 -16.18 -9.36
CA ARG A 110 -17.79 -16.17 -10.68
C ARG A 110 -17.21 -17.14 -11.70
N ARG A 111 -16.07 -17.76 -11.43
CA ARG A 111 -15.39 -18.68 -12.39
C ARG A 111 -15.41 -18.12 -13.82
N MET A 112 -14.90 -16.89 -13.97
CA MET A 112 -14.96 -16.19 -15.25
C MET A 112 -14.04 -16.83 -16.29
N ASP A 113 -14.56 -17.03 -17.50
CA ASP A 113 -13.74 -17.33 -18.68
C ASP A 113 -13.43 -16.01 -19.39
N ILE A 114 -12.15 -15.67 -19.49
CA ILE A 114 -11.72 -14.40 -20.08
C ILE A 114 -11.67 -14.53 -21.61
N PRO A 115 -12.51 -13.77 -22.33
CA PRO A 115 -12.48 -13.74 -23.80
C PRO A 115 -11.07 -13.40 -24.31
N GLY A 116 -10.64 -14.06 -25.40
CA GLY A 116 -9.28 -13.94 -25.92
C GLY A 116 -8.83 -12.48 -26.16
N PHE A 117 -9.73 -11.61 -26.62
CA PHE A 117 -9.42 -10.20 -26.90
C PHE A 117 -9.24 -9.34 -25.63
N LEU A 118 -9.65 -9.82 -24.45
CA LEU A 118 -9.48 -9.13 -23.16
C LEU A 118 -8.25 -9.60 -22.37
N ARG A 119 -7.66 -10.73 -22.73
CA ARG A 119 -6.55 -11.34 -21.95
C ARG A 119 -5.36 -10.40 -21.80
N GLU A 120 -4.80 -9.95 -22.93
CA GLU A 120 -3.66 -9.02 -22.92
C GLU A 120 -4.01 -7.66 -22.28
N PRO A 121 -5.10 -6.96 -22.65
CA PRO A 121 -5.48 -5.72 -21.98
C PRO A 121 -5.64 -5.84 -20.46
N LEU A 122 -6.20 -6.94 -19.97
CA LEU A 122 -6.39 -7.17 -18.53
C LEU A 122 -5.04 -7.34 -17.82
N THR A 123 -4.14 -8.17 -18.36
CA THR A 123 -2.79 -8.35 -17.83
C THR A 123 -2.00 -7.03 -17.80
N VAL A 124 -2.06 -6.25 -18.88
CA VAL A 124 -1.38 -4.94 -18.94
C VAL A 124 -1.97 -3.94 -17.96
N LEU A 125 -3.29 -3.89 -17.82
CA LEU A 125 -3.96 -3.01 -16.85
C LEU A 125 -3.53 -3.36 -15.42
N THR A 126 -3.52 -4.64 -15.06
CA THR A 126 -3.11 -5.10 -13.73
C THR A 126 -1.67 -4.70 -13.44
N ALA A 127 -0.75 -4.93 -14.38
CA ALA A 127 0.65 -4.52 -14.23
C ALA A 127 0.77 -3.00 -13.98
N ARG A 128 0.03 -2.16 -14.70
CA ARG A 128 0.03 -0.71 -14.50
C ARG A 128 -0.53 -0.30 -13.14
N CYS A 129 -1.56 -0.97 -12.65
CA CYS A 129 -2.08 -0.73 -11.30
C CYS A 129 -1.02 -1.06 -10.23
N ILE A 130 -0.33 -2.19 -10.36
CA ILE A 130 0.75 -2.59 -9.44
C ILE A 130 1.90 -1.60 -9.49
N ASP A 131 2.37 -1.18 -10.68
CA ASP A 131 3.39 -0.14 -10.85
C ASP A 131 3.02 1.14 -10.07
N THR A 132 1.75 1.55 -10.13
CA THR A 132 1.26 2.74 -9.41
C THR A 132 1.33 2.55 -7.90
N VAL A 133 0.99 1.37 -7.38
CA VAL A 133 1.11 1.03 -5.96
C VAL A 133 2.59 1.01 -5.53
N GLU A 134 3.50 0.47 -6.34
CA GLU A 134 4.94 0.46 -6.08
C GLU A 134 5.53 1.87 -6.00
N HIS A 135 5.15 2.74 -6.93
CA HIS A 135 5.56 4.15 -6.88
C HIS A 135 5.03 4.85 -5.64
N SER A 136 3.76 4.60 -5.28
CA SER A 136 3.16 5.13 -4.05
C SER A 136 3.90 4.66 -2.80
N ALA A 137 4.29 3.39 -2.74
CA ALA A 137 5.09 2.84 -1.65
C ALA A 137 6.47 3.51 -1.55
N THR A 138 7.08 3.82 -2.71
CA THR A 138 8.36 4.54 -2.75
C THR A 138 8.21 5.94 -2.15
N VAL A 139 7.14 6.68 -2.50
CA VAL A 139 6.86 8.02 -1.92
C VAL A 139 6.66 7.92 -0.40
N ILE A 140 5.90 6.94 0.07
CA ILE A 140 5.66 6.74 1.51
C ILE A 140 6.96 6.43 2.26
N ASN A 141 7.90 5.72 1.65
CA ASN A 141 9.19 5.41 2.26
C ASN A 141 10.10 6.65 2.44
N GLU A 142 9.89 7.73 1.68
CA GLU A 142 10.62 9.00 1.83
C GLU A 142 10.12 9.86 3.00
N LEU A 143 8.95 9.57 3.60
CA LEU A 143 8.34 10.42 4.62
C LEU A 143 9.22 10.66 5.84
N ASP A 144 9.93 9.63 6.34
CA ASP A 144 10.81 9.80 7.51
C ASP A 144 11.96 10.77 7.22
N GLU A 145 12.53 10.74 6.02
CA GLU A 145 13.59 11.65 5.59
C GLU A 145 13.06 13.09 5.44
N LEU A 146 11.93 13.26 4.77
CA LEU A 146 11.27 14.56 4.60
C LEU A 146 10.98 15.25 5.93
N ILE A 147 10.51 14.48 6.91
CA ILE A 147 10.23 15.01 8.25
C ILE A 147 11.51 15.37 8.98
N ALA A 148 12.55 14.53 8.89
CA ALA A 148 13.84 14.78 9.53
C ALA A 148 14.49 16.09 9.07
N ILE A 149 14.31 16.47 7.79
CA ILE A 149 14.82 17.72 7.21
C ILE A 149 13.80 18.88 7.27
N GLY A 150 12.60 18.66 7.84
CA GLY A 150 11.57 19.67 7.99
C GLY A 150 10.95 20.13 6.66
N PHE A 151 10.77 19.22 5.71
CA PHE A 151 10.22 19.48 4.37
C PHE A 151 10.98 20.58 3.61
N ARG A 152 12.32 20.49 3.56
CA ARG A 152 13.18 21.45 2.89
C ARG A 152 14.25 20.74 2.05
N GLY A 153 14.77 21.45 1.02
CA GLY A 153 15.91 20.98 0.24
C GLY A 153 15.51 20.14 -0.98
N ARG A 154 16.50 19.44 -1.53
CA ARG A 154 16.36 18.66 -2.78
C ARG A 154 15.44 17.46 -2.66
N GLU A 155 15.28 16.92 -1.46
CA GLU A 155 14.45 15.76 -1.19
C GLU A 155 12.97 16.09 -1.41
N VAL A 156 12.53 17.32 -1.10
CA VAL A 156 11.18 17.79 -1.43
C VAL A 156 10.97 17.84 -2.93
N GLU A 157 11.91 18.43 -3.67
CA GLU A 157 11.83 18.49 -5.14
C GLU A 157 11.79 17.08 -5.77
N ARG A 158 12.53 16.13 -5.18
CA ARG A 158 12.52 14.73 -5.62
C ARG A 158 11.14 14.09 -5.39
N VAL A 159 10.56 14.26 -4.21
CA VAL A 159 9.24 13.70 -3.89
C VAL A 159 8.13 14.37 -4.71
N ASP A 160 8.18 15.68 -4.91
CA ASP A 160 7.24 16.39 -5.79
C ASP A 160 7.29 15.82 -7.22
N LYS A 161 8.48 15.55 -7.74
CA LYS A 161 8.64 14.92 -9.05
C LYS A 161 8.07 13.51 -9.10
N MET A 162 8.27 12.70 -8.04
CA MET A 162 7.68 11.35 -7.94
C MET A 162 6.14 11.42 -7.92
N LEU A 163 5.56 12.40 -7.22
CA LEU A 163 4.11 12.63 -7.20
C LEU A 163 3.58 13.08 -8.58
N GLU A 164 4.33 13.90 -9.31
CA GLU A 164 3.98 14.27 -10.69
C GLU A 164 4.01 13.05 -11.64
N GLU A 165 4.95 12.12 -11.44
CA GLU A 165 5.04 10.88 -12.23
C GLU A 165 3.85 9.94 -11.97
N LEU A 166 3.33 9.89 -10.74
CA LEU A 166 2.11 9.14 -10.39
C LEU A 166 0.85 9.64 -11.09
N ASN A 167 0.80 10.93 -11.45
CA ASN A 167 -0.34 11.57 -12.09
C ASN A 167 -0.35 11.46 -13.63
N ARG A 168 0.61 10.76 -14.24
CA ARG A 168 0.72 10.54 -15.70
C ARG A 168 0.27 9.16 -16.12
#